data_5e52a336a90bf88fcee0aad22a37b818
#
_entry.id   5e52a336a90bf88fcee0aad22a37b818
#
_cell.length_a   1.000
_cell.length_b   1.000
_cell.length_c   1.000
_cell.angle_alpha   90.00
_cell.angle_beta   90.00
_cell.angle_gamma   90.00
#
_symmetry.space_group_name_H-M   'P 1'
#
loop_
_entity.id
_entity.type
_entity.pdbx_description
1 polymer ?
#
loop_
_entity_poly.entity_id
_entity_poly.type
_entity_poly.pdbx_seq_one_letter_code
_entity_poly.pdbx_strand_id
1 'polypeptide(L)'
;LTSGNKAIRKGAAAAVLGALLLAATACEQSGADVSGHSKTSEQPSATDSPKTGETASPKPNEASAKRSGDSAKPGGGSGNAGGDAGKGDTAAVAACAVTDLAFSATDEDEKGKPVRHLLLTVTNTGNKKCNLYEYPYLRFPYARAPIAVIKDSKDAPAALAPGEKAYAALLATGGHMDTYDTNTIPLSLQGPNPGSKPSDPANVSLPGQVSFDDGARVTYWITAPGPALRFIMSS
;
A
#
# COMPACT_ATOMS: atom_id res chain seq x y z
N LEU A 1 32.19 31.83 -44.49
CA LEU A 1 33.57 32.08 -44.03
C LEU A 1 33.59 32.33 -42.52
N THR A 2 34.05 31.40 -41.78
CA THR A 2 34.82 31.28 -40.52
C THR A 2 34.25 30.12 -39.70
N SER A 3 34.72 28.99 -39.76
CA SER A 3 35.91 28.25 -39.28
C SER A 3 36.28 28.61 -37.83
N GLY A 4 36.28 27.61 -36.97
CA GLY A 4 36.91 27.67 -35.65
C GLY A 4 36.24 26.78 -34.62
N ASN A 5 36.72 25.79 -34.24
CA ASN A 5 37.76 25.12 -33.54
C ASN A 5 37.22 24.07 -32.57
N LYS A 6 37.53 22.86 -32.88
CA LYS A 6 37.46 21.63 -32.10
C LYS A 6 38.52 21.70 -30.98
N ALA A 7 38.14 21.65 -29.73
CA ALA A 7 39.07 21.43 -28.63
C ALA A 7 38.78 20.07 -27.96
N ILE A 8 39.61 19.10 -28.32
CA ILE A 8 39.75 17.80 -27.68
C ILE A 8 40.59 18.03 -26.41
N ARG A 9 40.05 17.72 -25.24
CA ARG A 9 40.84 17.56 -24.02
C ARG A 9 40.91 16.09 -23.64
N LYS A 10 42.07 15.51 -23.92
CA LYS A 10 42.57 14.27 -23.35
C LYS A 10 43.06 14.57 -21.92
N GLY A 11 42.67 13.78 -20.94
CA GLY A 11 43.18 13.81 -19.57
C GLY A 11 42.97 12.44 -18.97
N ALA A 12 43.95 11.66 -19.03
CA ALA A 12 44.90 11.11 -18.07
C ALA A 12 44.26 10.11 -17.10
N ALA A 13 44.61 8.84 -17.35
CA ALA A 13 44.46 7.71 -16.46
C ALA A 13 45.40 7.85 -15.25
N ALA A 14 44.87 7.64 -14.04
CA ALA A 14 45.66 7.33 -12.86
C ALA A 14 45.21 5.97 -12.33
N ALA A 15 46.06 4.99 -12.58
CA ALA A 15 46.01 3.67 -11.97
C ALA A 15 46.62 3.82 -10.54
N VAL A 16 45.85 3.43 -9.55
CA VAL A 16 46.38 3.19 -8.19
C VAL A 16 46.20 1.72 -7.87
N LEU A 17 47.33 1.03 -7.93
CA LEU A 17 47.52 -0.29 -7.33
C LEU A 17 47.64 -0.11 -5.82
N GLY A 18 46.81 -0.74 -5.05
CA GLY A 18 46.88 -0.81 -3.58
C GLY A 18 46.71 -2.26 -3.13
N ALA A 19 47.72 -2.74 -2.44
CA ALA A 19 48.08 -4.10 -2.09
C ALA A 19 47.06 -4.81 -1.18
N LEU A 20 46.99 -6.15 -1.38
CA LEU A 20 46.44 -7.18 -0.50
C LEU A 20 47.06 -7.13 0.90
N LEU A 21 46.26 -7.26 1.93
CA LEU A 21 46.64 -7.86 3.19
C LEU A 21 45.59 -8.90 3.58
N LEU A 22 45.95 -10.14 3.40
CA LEU A 22 45.36 -11.33 3.98
C LEU A 22 45.72 -11.39 5.46
N ALA A 23 44.72 -11.37 6.33
CA ALA A 23 44.86 -11.82 7.70
C ALA A 23 43.90 -12.97 7.92
N ALA A 24 44.44 -14.18 7.85
CA ALA A 24 43.79 -15.38 8.33
C ALA A 24 44.02 -15.45 9.85
N THR A 25 42.93 -15.51 10.63
CA THR A 25 42.97 -16.00 12.00
C THR A 25 42.06 -17.21 12.10
N ALA A 26 42.69 -18.36 12.11
CA ALA A 26 42.16 -19.61 12.61
C ALA A 26 42.17 -19.55 14.16
N CYS A 27 41.08 -19.93 14.78
CA CYS A 27 41.02 -20.43 16.16
C CYS A 27 40.08 -21.63 16.14
N GLU A 28 40.62 -22.60 16.21
CA GLU A 28 40.86 -23.88 16.89
C GLU A 28 39.82 -24.21 17.96
N GLN A 29 39.27 -25.34 17.74
CA GLN A 29 38.41 -26.25 18.44
C GLN A 29 38.99 -26.63 19.82
N SER A 30 38.18 -26.64 20.83
CA SER A 30 38.35 -27.49 22.00
C SER A 30 37.03 -27.95 22.49
N GLY A 31 36.82 -29.23 22.35
CA GLY A 31 35.75 -30.03 22.91
C GLY A 31 35.94 -30.28 24.39
N ALA A 32 34.85 -30.54 25.04
CA ALA A 32 34.77 -31.44 26.20
C ALA A 32 33.33 -31.93 26.31
N ASP A 33 33.18 -33.22 26.10
CA ASP A 33 32.10 -34.08 26.57
C ASP A 33 31.83 -33.94 28.06
N VAL A 34 30.59 -33.90 28.48
CA VAL A 34 30.13 -34.61 29.67
C VAL A 34 28.68 -35.07 29.47
N SER A 35 28.59 -36.38 29.43
CA SER A 35 27.40 -37.17 29.59
C SER A 35 26.70 -36.96 30.92
N GLY A 36 25.39 -37.16 30.96
CA GLY A 36 24.74 -37.49 32.20
C GLY A 36 23.21 -37.39 32.22
N HIS A 37 22.54 -38.49 31.90
CA HIS A 37 21.36 -39.08 32.59
C HIS A 37 20.08 -38.26 32.71
N SER A 38 19.04 -38.63 31.99
CA SER A 38 18.05 -39.69 32.29
C SER A 38 16.97 -39.33 33.31
N LYS A 39 15.77 -39.65 32.88
CA LYS A 39 14.55 -40.05 33.59
C LYS A 39 13.68 -38.92 34.11
N THR A 40 12.46 -38.95 33.91
CA THR A 40 11.34 -39.88 33.82
C THR A 40 10.09 -39.08 34.13
N SER A 41 9.13 -39.27 33.28
CA SER A 41 7.69 -39.41 33.55
C SER A 41 7.10 -38.68 34.77
N GLU A 42 6.05 -37.99 34.55
CA GLU A 42 4.72 -38.43 35.01
C GLU A 42 3.68 -37.41 34.55
N GLN A 43 2.73 -37.98 33.81
CA GLN A 43 1.37 -37.46 33.67
C GLN A 43 0.60 -37.98 34.85
N PRO A 44 -0.34 -37.26 35.41
CA PRO A 44 -1.65 -37.85 35.50
C PRO A 44 -2.77 -36.95 34.95
N SER A 45 -3.60 -37.71 34.31
CA SER A 45 -4.96 -37.51 33.92
C SER A 45 -5.89 -37.02 35.02
N ALA A 46 -6.94 -36.46 34.48
CA ALA A 46 -8.34 -36.70 34.79
C ALA A 46 -9.07 -35.71 35.68
N THR A 47 -10.15 -35.26 35.10
CA THR A 47 -11.54 -35.20 35.61
C THR A 47 -11.86 -33.93 36.40
N ASP A 48 -12.75 -33.07 35.87
CA ASP A 48 -14.20 -33.16 36.08
C ASP A 48 -14.94 -32.04 35.28
N SER A 49 -15.93 -32.47 34.57
CA SER A 49 -17.08 -31.62 34.20
C SER A 49 -18.13 -31.67 35.33
N PRO A 50 -18.91 -30.62 35.53
CA PRO A 50 -20.36 -30.75 35.32
C PRO A 50 -20.93 -29.52 34.60
N LYS A 51 -21.65 -29.71 33.54
CA LYS A 51 -23.07 -29.97 33.24
C LYS A 51 -24.05 -28.99 33.93
N THR A 52 -24.82 -28.35 33.03
CA THR A 52 -26.21 -27.90 33.14
C THR A 52 -26.48 -26.47 33.56
N GLY A 53 -27.20 -25.80 32.65
CA GLY A 53 -27.88 -24.52 32.85
C GLY A 53 -28.49 -24.03 31.56
N GLU A 54 -29.51 -24.71 31.16
CA GLU A 54 -30.56 -24.46 30.17
C GLU A 54 -31.38 -23.20 30.54
N THR A 55 -31.92 -22.54 29.52
CA THR A 55 -33.17 -21.77 29.49
C THR A 55 -32.94 -20.29 29.14
N ALA A 56 -33.40 -19.72 28.13
CA ALA A 56 -34.59 -19.59 27.38
C ALA A 56 -34.45 -18.40 26.37
N SER A 57 -34.78 -18.66 25.17
CA SER A 57 -35.26 -17.63 24.23
C SER A 57 -36.57 -17.01 24.71
N PRO A 58 -36.88 -15.80 24.31
CA PRO A 58 -38.13 -15.59 23.61
C PRO A 58 -38.02 -14.72 22.36
N LYS A 59 -38.60 -15.20 21.32
CA LYS A 59 -39.21 -14.52 20.16
C LYS A 59 -40.73 -14.65 20.38
N PRO A 60 -41.62 -14.01 19.63
CA PRO A 60 -41.62 -12.73 18.90
C PRO A 60 -42.85 -11.88 19.32
N ASN A 61 -42.93 -10.66 18.79
CA ASN A 61 -44.29 -10.01 18.70
C ASN A 61 -44.43 -9.28 17.36
N GLU A 62 -45.21 -9.92 16.51
CA GLU A 62 -45.95 -9.25 15.41
C GLU A 62 -47.10 -8.44 16.00
N ALA A 63 -47.32 -7.25 15.48
CA ALA A 63 -48.63 -6.63 15.47
C ALA A 63 -48.79 -5.72 14.25
N SER A 64 -49.53 -6.25 13.32
CA SER A 64 -50.23 -5.52 12.26
C SER A 64 -51.07 -4.39 12.80
N ALA A 65 -51.12 -3.27 12.08
CA ALA A 65 -52.34 -2.47 11.92
C ALA A 65 -52.33 -1.72 10.59
N LYS A 66 -53.14 -2.20 9.70
CA LYS A 66 -53.69 -1.47 8.56
C LYS A 66 -54.50 -0.28 9.05
N ARG A 67 -54.46 0.86 8.35
CA ARG A 67 -55.67 1.63 8.01
C ARG A 67 -55.49 2.45 6.74
N SER A 68 -56.41 2.21 5.87
CA SER A 68 -56.78 2.86 4.63
C SER A 68 -57.47 4.21 4.85
N GLY A 69 -57.52 5.00 3.79
CA GLY A 69 -58.45 6.10 3.58
C GLY A 69 -57.72 7.36 3.14
N ASP A 70 -58.09 8.11 2.19
CA ASP A 70 -58.98 8.11 1.06
C ASP A 70 -58.73 9.46 0.32
N SER A 71 -58.87 9.42 -0.95
CA SER A 71 -59.05 10.47 -1.95
C SER A 71 -59.27 11.93 -1.53
N ALA A 72 -58.60 12.85 -2.25
CA ALA A 72 -59.21 13.96 -2.97
C ALA A 72 -58.22 14.73 -3.86
N LYS A 73 -58.48 14.78 -5.13
CA LYS A 73 -58.09 15.80 -6.14
C LYS A 73 -59.36 16.58 -6.45
N PRO A 74 -59.43 17.84 -6.90
CA PRO A 74 -58.54 18.52 -7.85
C PRO A 74 -58.41 20.05 -7.59
N GLY A 75 -57.51 20.69 -8.35
CA GLY A 75 -57.50 22.13 -8.41
C GLY A 75 -56.28 22.67 -9.18
N GLY A 76 -56.53 23.10 -10.44
CA GLY A 76 -55.51 23.60 -11.34
C GLY A 76 -54.94 24.96 -10.96
N GLY A 77 -53.76 25.23 -11.46
CA GLY A 77 -53.07 26.49 -11.37
C GLY A 77 -51.90 26.50 -12.36
N SER A 78 -52.18 27.00 -13.56
CA SER A 78 -51.16 27.31 -14.56
C SER A 78 -50.28 28.41 -14.03
N GLY A 79 -48.97 28.14 -13.90
CA GLY A 79 -47.93 29.08 -13.55
C GLY A 79 -46.66 28.68 -14.28
N ASN A 80 -46.54 29.21 -15.49
CA ASN A 80 -45.31 29.12 -16.27
C ASN A 80 -44.25 30.01 -15.62
N ALA A 81 -43.30 29.42 -14.92
CA ALA A 81 -42.05 30.04 -14.55
C ALA A 81 -40.93 29.08 -14.97
N GLY A 82 -40.25 29.45 -16.05
CA GLY A 82 -39.05 28.77 -16.51
C GLY A 82 -38.00 28.75 -15.40
N GLY A 83 -37.95 27.64 -14.68
CA GLY A 83 -36.80 27.25 -13.89
C GLY A 83 -35.97 26.37 -14.79
N ASP A 84 -34.87 26.93 -15.25
CA ASP A 84 -33.73 26.20 -15.79
C ASP A 84 -33.35 25.15 -14.76
N ALA A 85 -33.97 23.98 -14.89
CA ALA A 85 -33.53 22.81 -14.18
C ALA A 85 -32.16 22.50 -14.74
N GLY A 86 -31.14 23.05 -14.10
CA GLY A 86 -29.75 22.75 -14.34
C GLY A 86 -29.59 21.25 -14.47
N LYS A 87 -29.39 20.84 -15.71
CA LYS A 87 -28.89 19.54 -16.08
C LYS A 87 -27.66 19.36 -15.24
N GLY A 88 -27.79 18.66 -14.10
CA GLY A 88 -26.65 18.28 -13.29
C GLY A 88 -25.75 17.48 -14.19
N ASP A 89 -24.76 18.14 -14.77
CA ASP A 89 -23.62 17.49 -15.38
C ASP A 89 -23.03 16.59 -14.29
N THR A 90 -23.37 15.30 -14.34
CA THR A 90 -22.58 14.26 -13.71
C THR A 90 -21.29 14.15 -14.50
N ALA A 91 -20.52 15.24 -14.52
CA ALA A 91 -19.18 15.23 -15.07
C ALA A 91 -18.42 14.11 -14.35
N ALA A 92 -17.98 13.14 -15.11
CA ALA A 92 -17.20 12.04 -14.56
C ALA A 92 -16.04 12.65 -13.77
N VAL A 93 -15.84 12.18 -12.52
CA VAL A 93 -14.76 12.67 -11.67
C VAL A 93 -13.43 12.39 -12.36
N ALA A 94 -12.63 13.43 -12.59
CA ALA A 94 -11.36 13.33 -13.30
C ALA A 94 -10.36 12.44 -12.55
N ALA A 95 -9.37 11.89 -13.25
CA ALA A 95 -8.23 11.25 -12.63
C ALA A 95 -7.42 12.30 -11.83
N CYS A 96 -6.86 11.89 -10.69
CA CYS A 96 -5.97 12.72 -9.90
C CYS A 96 -4.68 13.04 -10.69
N ALA A 97 -4.23 14.29 -10.64
CA ALA A 97 -2.92 14.69 -11.14
C ALA A 97 -1.87 14.63 -10.03
N VAL A 98 -0.66 14.21 -10.36
CA VAL A 98 0.46 14.13 -9.39
C VAL A 98 0.69 15.45 -8.66
N THR A 99 0.53 16.58 -9.39
CA THR A 99 0.70 17.94 -8.87
C THR A 99 -0.30 18.35 -7.80
N ASP A 100 -1.44 17.69 -7.77
CA ASP A 100 -2.54 17.95 -6.82
C ASP A 100 -2.49 16.99 -5.61
N LEU A 101 -1.43 16.21 -5.48
CA LEU A 101 -1.32 15.19 -4.45
C LEU A 101 -0.05 15.37 -3.62
N ALA A 102 -0.17 15.14 -2.32
CA ALA A 102 0.97 14.93 -1.42
C ALA A 102 1.12 13.44 -1.11
N PHE A 103 2.36 12.97 -1.13
CA PHE A 103 2.69 11.57 -0.85
C PHE A 103 3.57 11.47 0.39
N SER A 104 3.37 10.42 1.18
CA SER A 104 4.24 10.06 2.30
C SER A 104 4.30 8.55 2.45
N ALA A 105 5.35 8.07 3.11
CA ALA A 105 5.51 6.67 3.49
C ALA A 105 5.82 6.58 4.98
N THR A 106 5.19 5.65 5.68
CA THR A 106 5.42 5.35 7.09
C THR A 106 5.88 3.91 7.27
N ASP A 107 6.72 3.70 8.25
CA ASP A 107 7.17 2.39 8.70
C ASP A 107 6.12 1.79 9.64
N GLU A 108 5.68 0.58 9.35
CA GLU A 108 4.66 -0.14 10.10
C GLU A 108 5.26 -1.33 10.89
N ASP A 109 6.58 -1.46 10.86
CA ASP A 109 7.29 -2.46 11.65
C ASP A 109 7.51 -1.98 13.09
N GLU A 110 7.83 -2.92 13.98
CA GLU A 110 8.20 -2.60 15.34
C GLU A 110 9.49 -1.78 15.38
N LYS A 111 9.51 -0.78 16.25
CA LYS A 111 10.67 0.09 16.41
C LYS A 111 11.96 -0.69 16.61
N GLY A 112 12.95 -0.40 15.77
CA GLY A 112 14.29 -1.03 15.81
C GLY A 112 14.40 -2.33 15.03
N LYS A 113 13.35 -2.73 14.32
CA LYS A 113 13.40 -3.79 13.32
C LYS A 113 13.77 -3.21 11.95
N PRO A 114 14.30 -4.03 11.03
CA PRO A 114 14.44 -3.64 9.63
C PRO A 114 13.08 -3.28 9.04
N VAL A 115 13.02 -2.18 8.30
CA VAL A 115 11.80 -1.72 7.65
C VAL A 115 11.46 -2.68 6.50
N ARG A 116 10.31 -3.31 6.62
CA ARG A 116 9.78 -4.26 5.65
C ARG A 116 8.36 -3.93 5.21
N HIS A 117 7.57 -3.41 6.14
CA HIS A 117 6.17 -3.06 5.91
C HIS A 117 6.01 -1.55 5.90
N LEU A 118 5.58 -1.01 4.77
CA LEU A 118 5.39 0.41 4.57
C LEU A 118 3.93 0.71 4.26
N LEU A 119 3.42 1.82 4.79
CA LEU A 119 2.15 2.39 4.38
C LEU A 119 2.40 3.64 3.55
N LEU A 120 2.07 3.58 2.28
CA LEU A 120 2.04 4.72 1.39
C LEU A 120 0.73 5.47 1.61
N THR A 121 0.80 6.76 1.88
CA THR A 121 -0.35 7.64 2.02
C THR A 121 -0.32 8.68 0.93
N VAL A 122 -1.44 8.86 0.25
CA VAL A 122 -1.67 9.95 -0.69
C VAL A 122 -2.78 10.86 -0.15
N THR A 123 -2.58 12.16 -0.24
CA THR A 123 -3.57 13.17 0.17
C THR A 123 -3.89 14.07 -1.01
N ASN A 124 -5.17 14.27 -1.30
CA ASN A 124 -5.57 15.27 -2.28
C ASN A 124 -5.38 16.68 -1.70
N THR A 125 -4.36 17.39 -2.17
CA THR A 125 -4.05 18.77 -1.79
C THR A 125 -4.62 19.79 -2.76
N GLY A 126 -5.22 19.32 -3.86
CA GLY A 126 -5.93 20.14 -4.83
C GLY A 126 -7.27 20.63 -4.30
N ASN A 127 -7.95 21.43 -5.12
CA ASN A 127 -9.24 22.05 -4.77
C ASN A 127 -10.45 21.33 -5.38
N LYS A 128 -10.24 20.20 -6.06
CA LYS A 128 -11.27 19.42 -6.75
C LYS A 128 -11.20 17.96 -6.33
N LYS A 129 -12.37 17.31 -6.34
CA LYS A 129 -12.46 15.87 -6.20
C LYS A 129 -11.82 15.19 -7.41
N CYS A 130 -11.05 14.12 -7.16
CA CYS A 130 -10.42 13.32 -8.21
C CYS A 130 -10.45 11.82 -7.86
N ASN A 131 -10.24 10.96 -8.85
CA ASN A 131 -10.17 9.52 -8.69
C ASN A 131 -8.72 9.02 -8.82
N LEU A 132 -8.30 8.19 -7.87
CA LEU A 132 -7.12 7.33 -7.98
C LEU A 132 -7.54 5.99 -8.57
N TYR A 133 -6.83 5.58 -9.60
CA TYR A 133 -7.09 4.31 -10.29
C TYR A 133 -6.02 3.30 -9.96
N GLU A 134 -6.43 2.03 -9.93
CA GLU A 134 -5.56 0.87 -9.82
C GLU A 134 -4.67 0.92 -8.54
N TYR A 135 -3.38 0.84 -8.69
CA TYR A 135 -2.39 0.80 -7.61
C TYR A 135 -1.23 1.76 -7.91
N PRO A 136 -0.43 2.16 -6.90
CA PRO A 136 0.77 2.96 -7.16
C PRO A 136 1.72 2.17 -8.05
N TYR A 137 2.05 2.72 -9.22
CA TYR A 137 3.03 2.12 -10.10
C TYR A 137 4.42 2.50 -9.62
N LEU A 138 5.09 1.52 -9.01
CA LEU A 138 6.41 1.68 -8.40
C LEU A 138 7.44 0.96 -9.27
N ARG A 139 8.36 1.71 -9.85
CA ARG A 139 9.43 1.14 -10.69
C ARG A 139 10.74 1.84 -10.44
N PHE A 140 11.70 1.10 -9.97
CA PHE A 140 13.06 1.61 -9.79
C PHE A 140 13.81 1.68 -11.12
N PRO A 141 14.75 2.64 -11.28
CA PRO A 141 15.42 2.89 -12.57
C PRO A 141 16.11 1.66 -13.17
N TYR A 142 16.66 0.80 -12.32
CA TYR A 142 17.42 -0.38 -12.74
C TYR A 142 16.64 -1.70 -12.60
N ALA A 143 15.40 -1.64 -12.09
CA ALA A 143 14.59 -2.83 -11.94
C ALA A 143 14.10 -3.34 -13.30
N ARG A 144 14.13 -4.66 -13.48
CA ARG A 144 13.64 -5.34 -14.69
C ARG A 144 12.14 -5.13 -14.87
N ALA A 145 11.41 -5.08 -13.77
CA ALA A 145 9.95 -4.93 -13.73
C ALA A 145 9.53 -3.95 -12.62
N PRO A 146 8.32 -3.39 -12.68
CA PRO A 146 7.74 -2.68 -11.55
C PRO A 146 7.47 -3.64 -10.39
N ILE A 147 7.33 -3.08 -9.17
CA ILE A 147 6.87 -3.85 -8.01
C ILE A 147 5.52 -4.49 -8.34
N ALA A 148 5.40 -5.78 -8.04
CA ALA A 148 4.21 -6.55 -8.37
C ALA A 148 3.03 -6.18 -7.46
N VAL A 149 1.81 -6.18 -8.03
CA VAL A 149 0.60 -5.86 -7.27
C VAL A 149 0.01 -7.11 -6.58
N ILE A 150 -0.51 -6.94 -5.38
CA ILE A 150 -1.32 -7.93 -4.68
C ILE A 150 -2.74 -7.86 -5.25
N LYS A 151 -3.07 -8.79 -6.15
CA LYS A 151 -4.32 -8.76 -6.93
C LYS A 151 -5.57 -8.84 -6.06
N ASP A 152 -5.51 -9.58 -4.96
CA ASP A 152 -6.64 -9.78 -4.04
C ASP A 152 -6.99 -8.51 -3.24
N SER A 153 -6.14 -7.49 -3.28
CA SER A 153 -6.41 -6.19 -2.69
C SER A 153 -7.18 -5.23 -3.61
N LYS A 154 -7.62 -5.70 -4.78
CA LYS A 154 -8.33 -4.85 -5.75
C LYS A 154 -9.63 -4.33 -5.16
N ASP A 155 -9.81 -3.02 -5.25
CA ASP A 155 -11.00 -2.30 -4.84
C ASP A 155 -11.46 -1.33 -5.94
N ALA A 156 -12.61 -0.68 -5.73
CA ALA A 156 -13.06 0.39 -6.59
C ALA A 156 -12.07 1.56 -6.58
N PRO A 157 -12.03 2.39 -7.65
CA PRO A 157 -11.18 3.58 -7.66
C PRO A 157 -11.43 4.46 -6.43
N ALA A 158 -10.36 4.88 -5.75
CA ALA A 158 -10.46 5.73 -4.58
C ALA A 158 -10.79 7.18 -5.02
N ALA A 159 -11.99 7.63 -4.70
CA ALA A 159 -12.44 8.98 -4.99
C ALA A 159 -12.08 9.90 -3.82
N LEU A 160 -11.21 10.89 -4.06
CA LEU A 160 -10.68 11.78 -3.03
C LEU A 160 -11.22 13.20 -3.21
N ALA A 161 -12.01 13.69 -2.25
CA ALA A 161 -12.29 15.11 -2.10
C ALA A 161 -11.03 15.86 -1.61
N PRO A 162 -10.98 17.19 -1.71
CA PRO A 162 -9.90 17.97 -1.13
C PRO A 162 -9.64 17.62 0.33
N GLY A 163 -8.39 17.31 0.68
CA GLY A 163 -7.96 16.87 2.01
C GLY A 163 -8.16 15.39 2.32
N GLU A 164 -8.89 14.65 1.50
CA GLU A 164 -9.08 13.20 1.71
C GLU A 164 -7.83 12.41 1.33
N LYS A 165 -7.74 11.20 1.92
CA LYS A 165 -6.59 10.32 1.80
C LYS A 165 -6.96 8.96 1.23
N ALA A 166 -6.00 8.35 0.53
CA ALA A 166 -5.99 6.93 0.25
C ALA A 166 -4.64 6.33 0.63
N TYR A 167 -4.61 5.02 0.72
CA TYR A 167 -3.49 4.25 1.24
C TYR A 167 -3.18 3.08 0.34
N ALA A 168 -1.90 2.75 0.26
CA ALA A 168 -1.46 1.48 -0.32
C ALA A 168 -0.37 0.89 0.57
N ALA A 169 -0.51 -0.38 0.90
CA ALA A 169 0.51 -1.08 1.68
C ALA A 169 1.59 -1.63 0.74
N LEU A 170 2.83 -1.51 1.15
CA LEU A 170 4.01 -1.92 0.40
C LEU A 170 4.87 -2.84 1.26
N LEU A 171 4.98 -4.09 0.84
CA LEU A 171 5.95 -5.05 1.35
C LEU A 171 7.25 -4.84 0.59
N ALA A 172 8.34 -4.54 1.30
CA ALA A 172 9.62 -4.26 0.66
C ALA A 172 10.39 -5.54 0.31
N THR A 173 10.32 -6.56 1.16
CA THR A 173 11.08 -7.81 1.00
C THR A 173 10.17 -9.02 1.16
N GLY A 174 10.39 -10.04 0.38
CA GLY A 174 9.64 -11.31 0.41
C GLY A 174 10.22 -12.34 -0.54
N GLY A 175 11.22 -11.92 -1.35
CA GLY A 175 12.07 -12.75 -2.17
C GLY A 175 13.40 -13.04 -1.48
N HIS A 176 14.49 -12.95 -2.18
CA HIS A 176 15.87 -13.04 -1.62
C HIS A 176 16.88 -12.63 -2.70
N MET A 177 16.42 -12.15 -3.84
CA MET A 177 17.27 -11.84 -4.99
C MET A 177 17.10 -10.38 -5.43
N ASP A 178 18.04 -9.90 -6.20
CA ASP A 178 18.01 -8.57 -6.80
C ASP A 178 17.79 -7.43 -5.78
N THR A 179 18.42 -7.54 -4.60
CA THR A 179 18.27 -6.57 -3.50
C THR A 179 18.94 -5.24 -3.82
N TYR A 180 18.31 -4.14 -3.43
CA TYR A 180 18.91 -2.81 -3.47
C TYR A 180 18.30 -1.93 -2.38
N ASP A 181 19.12 -1.00 -1.90
CA ASP A 181 18.75 -0.10 -0.82
C ASP A 181 18.47 1.30 -1.34
N THR A 182 17.43 1.92 -0.81
CA THR A 182 17.06 3.28 -1.16
C THR A 182 16.35 3.99 -0.01
N ASN A 183 16.36 5.32 -0.04
CA ASN A 183 15.58 6.18 0.85
C ASN A 183 14.46 6.93 0.12
N THR A 184 14.26 6.63 -1.17
CA THR A 184 13.19 7.21 -2.00
C THR A 184 12.62 6.16 -2.92
N ILE A 185 11.33 6.31 -3.25
CA ILE A 185 10.65 5.44 -4.20
C ILE A 185 9.97 6.27 -5.30
N PRO A 186 10.25 5.99 -6.58
CA PRO A 186 9.53 6.63 -7.68
C PRO A 186 8.13 6.03 -7.81
N LEU A 187 7.11 6.87 -7.61
CA LEU A 187 5.70 6.52 -7.65
C LEU A 187 5.02 7.24 -8.81
N SER A 188 4.38 6.48 -9.69
CA SER A 188 3.53 7.00 -10.75
C SER A 188 2.07 6.63 -10.54
N LEU A 189 1.16 7.47 -11.01
CA LEU A 189 -0.27 7.19 -11.00
C LEU A 189 -0.69 6.48 -12.28
N GLN A 190 -1.67 5.60 -12.17
CA GLN A 190 -2.29 4.95 -13.32
C GLN A 190 -3.58 5.67 -13.71
N GLY A 191 -3.89 5.62 -15.00
CA GLY A 191 -5.12 6.18 -15.54
C GLY A 191 -6.32 5.23 -15.43
N PRO A 192 -7.52 5.69 -15.86
CA PRO A 192 -8.75 4.90 -15.78
C PRO A 192 -8.74 3.65 -16.66
N ASN A 193 -7.89 3.63 -17.69
CA ASN A 193 -7.79 2.49 -18.60
C ASN A 193 -6.63 1.60 -18.16
N PRO A 194 -6.88 0.34 -17.77
CA PRO A 194 -5.82 -0.60 -17.40
C PRO A 194 -4.77 -0.72 -18.50
N GLY A 195 -3.48 -0.67 -18.11
CA GLY A 195 -2.36 -0.73 -19.04
C GLY A 195 -2.05 0.57 -19.77
N SER A 196 -2.73 1.67 -19.49
CA SER A 196 -2.34 3.00 -19.97
C SER A 196 -0.96 3.38 -19.43
N LYS A 197 -0.25 4.26 -20.16
CA LYS A 197 1.04 4.78 -19.69
C LYS A 197 0.83 5.46 -18.32
N PRO A 198 1.61 5.09 -17.29
CA PRO A 198 1.58 5.78 -16.01
C PRO A 198 2.00 7.25 -16.13
N SER A 199 1.64 8.08 -15.16
CA SER A 199 2.11 9.46 -15.05
C SER A 199 3.64 9.53 -14.93
N ASP A 200 4.20 10.72 -15.06
CA ASP A 200 5.56 10.96 -14.61
C ASP A 200 5.67 10.67 -13.11
N PRO A 201 6.81 10.12 -12.64
CA PRO A 201 6.95 9.71 -11.25
C PRO A 201 7.13 10.90 -10.29
N ALA A 202 6.48 10.82 -9.13
CA ALA A 202 6.86 11.57 -7.95
C ALA A 202 7.86 10.78 -7.11
N ASN A 203 8.87 11.42 -6.56
CA ASN A 203 9.79 10.80 -5.61
C ASN A 203 9.21 10.89 -4.21
N VAL A 204 8.88 9.75 -3.61
CA VAL A 204 8.36 9.64 -2.25
C VAL A 204 9.51 9.30 -1.31
N SER A 205 9.73 10.14 -0.29
CA SER A 205 10.73 9.86 0.74
C SER A 205 10.27 8.72 1.63
N LEU A 206 11.17 7.81 1.93
CA LEU A 206 10.97 6.69 2.85
C LEU A 206 11.38 7.10 4.28
N PRO A 207 10.89 6.42 5.32
CA PRO A 207 11.21 6.73 6.72
C PRO A 207 12.68 6.45 7.11
N GLY A 208 13.46 5.92 6.18
CA GLY A 208 14.87 5.60 6.31
C GLY A 208 15.39 4.90 5.07
N GLN A 209 16.54 4.25 5.18
CA GLN A 209 17.02 3.36 4.15
C GLN A 209 16.25 2.05 4.22
N VAL A 210 15.66 1.64 3.12
CA VAL A 210 14.83 0.44 2.99
C VAL A 210 15.43 -0.46 1.92
N SER A 211 15.58 -1.73 2.26
CA SER A 211 16.02 -2.77 1.31
C SER A 211 14.81 -3.32 0.58
N PHE A 212 14.88 -3.36 -0.74
CA PHE A 212 13.86 -3.97 -1.59
C PHE A 212 14.42 -5.19 -2.29
N ASP A 213 13.60 -6.20 -2.51
CA ASP A 213 13.97 -7.40 -3.26
C ASP A 213 12.92 -7.77 -4.32
N ASP A 214 13.13 -8.89 -5.01
CA ASP A 214 12.23 -9.40 -6.05
C ASP A 214 10.89 -9.91 -5.49
N GLY A 215 10.76 -10.06 -4.19
CA GLY A 215 9.52 -10.37 -3.48
C GLY A 215 8.67 -9.16 -3.13
N ALA A 216 9.14 -7.94 -3.42
CA ALA A 216 8.37 -6.73 -3.11
C ALA A 216 6.96 -6.75 -3.74
N ARG A 217 5.96 -6.30 -2.97
CA ARG A 217 4.54 -6.30 -3.37
C ARG A 217 3.85 -5.03 -2.90
N VAL A 218 2.86 -4.58 -3.66
CA VAL A 218 2.07 -3.39 -3.33
C VAL A 218 0.57 -3.68 -3.48
N THR A 219 -0.27 -3.07 -2.64
CA THR A 219 -1.74 -3.17 -2.77
C THR A 219 -2.29 -2.15 -3.76
N TYR A 220 -3.54 -2.32 -4.15
CA TYR A 220 -4.35 -1.26 -4.76
C TYR A 220 -4.54 -0.10 -3.78
N TRP A 221 -4.96 1.07 -4.31
CA TRP A 221 -5.36 2.19 -3.47
C TRP A 221 -6.63 1.85 -2.70
N ILE A 222 -6.59 2.02 -1.38
CA ILE A 222 -7.66 1.70 -0.44
C ILE A 222 -7.92 2.94 0.43
N THR A 223 -9.18 3.25 0.73
CA THR A 223 -9.56 4.46 1.47
C THR A 223 -9.31 4.39 2.98
N ALA A 224 -8.87 3.25 3.51
CA ALA A 224 -8.55 3.07 4.92
C ALA A 224 -7.22 2.31 5.10
N PRO A 225 -6.37 2.69 6.09
CA PRO A 225 -5.05 2.10 6.27
C PRO A 225 -5.09 0.63 6.74
N GLY A 226 -5.96 0.29 7.68
CA GLY A 226 -6.04 -1.06 8.24
C GLY A 226 -6.36 -2.14 7.21
N PRO A 227 -7.36 -1.97 6.34
CA PRO A 227 -7.59 -2.89 5.22
C PRO A 227 -6.41 -3.03 4.28
N ALA A 228 -5.66 -1.97 3.99
CA ALA A 228 -4.47 -2.05 3.15
C ALA A 228 -3.36 -2.90 3.81
N LEU A 229 -3.06 -2.63 5.07
CA LEU A 229 -2.01 -3.33 5.84
C LEU A 229 -2.27 -4.82 6.00
N ARG A 230 -3.53 -5.27 6.10
CA ARG A 230 -3.86 -6.69 6.23
C ARG A 230 -3.23 -7.58 5.16
N PHE A 231 -3.01 -7.04 3.96
CA PHE A 231 -2.47 -7.81 2.84
C PHE A 231 -0.97 -8.07 2.95
N ILE A 232 -0.25 -7.34 3.79
CA ILE A 232 1.20 -7.48 3.93
C ILE A 232 1.64 -7.92 5.33
N MET A 233 0.86 -7.64 6.38
CA MET A 233 1.24 -7.94 7.77
C MET A 233 1.21 -9.44 8.13
N SER A 234 0.65 -10.28 7.27
CA SER A 234 0.61 -11.76 7.44
C SER A 234 1.59 -12.49 6.53
N SER A 235 2.53 -11.76 5.91
CA SER A 235 3.46 -12.27 4.89
C SER A 235 4.83 -12.60 5.47
#